data_b242262b15c50d45d1c4ae5850f74035
#
_entry.id   b242262b15c50d45d1c4ae5850f74035
#
_cell.length_a   1.000
_cell.length_b   1.000
_cell.length_c   1.000
_cell.angle_alpha   90.00
_cell.angle_beta   90.00
_cell.angle_gamma   90.00
#
_symmetry.space_group_name_H-M   'P 1'
#
loop_
_entity.id
_entity.type
_entity.pdbx_description
1 polymer ?
#
loop_
_entity_poly.entity_id
_entity_poly.type
_entity_poly.pdbx_seq_one_letter_code
_entity_poly.pdbx_strand_id
1 'polypeptide(L)'
;NIELVGTYDNGIEQEETEDLLTKRQKRFFAVLIPIAFLLDVVAMALFDLQGGDATALVGGTSVFILLILCLTAYKKKGLEQSTNYFIKGFQFGFRVFGPVIPIAAFFYLGDSGFFTIIGNYLPEASHGIVNDLGVGLAALVPLTKEIAVVTLMGVGALTGLDGSGFSGISLVGSIGGLFGTAIGDGTATLTALGQIAAIWVGGGTLIPWAL
;
A
#
# COMPACT_ATOMS: atom_id res chain seq x y z
N ASN A 1 26.35 -24.76 5.80
CA ASN A 1 25.06 -24.99 6.47
C ASN A 1 24.43 -23.66 6.79
N ILE A 2 23.69 -23.11 5.85
CA ILE A 2 22.84 -21.95 6.07
C ILE A 2 21.41 -22.47 6.06
N GLU A 3 20.94 -22.87 7.22
CA GLU A 3 19.52 -22.99 7.53
C GLU A 3 18.98 -21.59 7.82
N LEU A 4 18.76 -20.81 6.80
CA LEU A 4 18.06 -19.52 6.84
C LEU A 4 16.86 -19.53 5.90
N VAL A 5 16.15 -20.64 5.86
CA VAL A 5 14.77 -20.65 5.42
C VAL A 5 13.94 -20.93 6.67
N GLY A 6 13.72 -19.87 7.45
CA GLY A 6 12.65 -19.89 8.43
C GLY A 6 11.38 -20.22 7.65
N THR A 7 10.85 -21.40 7.89
CA THR A 7 9.51 -21.80 7.48
C THR A 7 8.60 -20.68 7.97
N TYR A 8 8.09 -19.87 7.06
CA TYR A 8 7.00 -18.95 7.36
C TYR A 8 5.80 -19.84 7.69
N ASP A 9 5.75 -20.25 8.93
CA ASP A 9 4.53 -20.79 9.50
C ASP A 9 3.52 -19.64 9.47
N ASN A 10 2.70 -19.68 8.43
CA ASN A 10 1.58 -18.77 8.27
C ASN A 10 0.55 -19.06 9.33
N GLY A 11 0.83 -19.00 10.61
CA GLY A 11 -0.02 -19.24 11.77
C GLY A 11 -1.52 -18.91 11.64
N ILE A 12 -2.04 -19.09 10.46
CA ILE A 12 -3.44 -19.31 10.15
C ILE A 12 -3.66 -20.78 10.46
N GLU A 13 -3.76 -21.10 11.75
CA GLU A 13 -4.50 -22.30 12.14
C GLU A 13 -5.81 -22.21 11.37
N GLN A 14 -5.98 -23.11 10.40
CA GLN A 14 -7.29 -23.40 9.85
C GLN A 14 -8.09 -24.00 11.01
N GLU A 15 -8.64 -23.12 11.87
CA GLU A 15 -9.72 -23.53 12.75
C GLU A 15 -10.72 -24.23 11.82
N GLU A 16 -10.97 -25.53 12.07
CA GLU A 16 -12.05 -26.27 11.43
C GLU A 16 -13.28 -25.37 11.50
N THR A 17 -13.63 -24.80 10.36
CA THR A 17 -14.77 -23.89 10.28
C THR A 17 -16.01 -24.73 10.41
N GLU A 18 -16.48 -24.93 11.65
CA GLU A 18 -17.87 -25.29 11.87
C GLU A 18 -18.72 -24.37 10.99
N ASP A 19 -19.70 -24.93 10.31
CA ASP A 19 -20.59 -24.21 9.39
C ASP A 19 -21.46 -23.19 10.16
N LEU A 20 -20.83 -22.11 10.66
CA LEU A 20 -21.45 -21.05 11.49
C LEU A 20 -22.58 -20.30 10.74
N LEU A 21 -22.53 -20.33 9.41
CA LEU A 21 -23.50 -19.66 8.54
C LEU A 21 -24.31 -20.67 7.73
N THR A 22 -25.61 -20.45 7.65
CA THR A 22 -26.47 -21.22 6.75
C THR A 22 -26.15 -20.94 5.28
N LYS A 23 -26.51 -21.88 4.38
CA LYS A 23 -26.29 -21.72 2.92
C LYS A 23 -26.90 -20.41 2.36
N ARG A 24 -28.04 -19.96 2.92
CA ARG A 24 -28.68 -18.70 2.54
C ARG A 24 -27.86 -17.49 2.98
N GLN A 25 -27.36 -17.50 4.21
CA GLN A 25 -26.50 -16.43 4.74
C GLN A 25 -25.17 -16.35 3.98
N LYS A 26 -24.54 -17.49 3.67
CA LYS A 26 -23.33 -17.53 2.85
C LYS A 26 -23.55 -16.86 1.48
N ARG A 27 -24.69 -17.18 0.78
CA ARG A 27 -25.04 -16.53 -0.49
C ARG A 27 -25.29 -15.03 -0.34
N PHE A 28 -25.99 -14.65 0.73
CA PHE A 28 -26.28 -13.24 1.00
C PHE A 28 -24.97 -12.44 1.15
N PHE A 29 -24.02 -12.89 1.97
CA PHE A 29 -22.75 -12.21 2.14
C PHE A 29 -21.87 -12.26 0.88
N ALA A 30 -21.92 -13.37 0.13
CA ALA A 30 -21.19 -13.49 -1.14
C ALA A 30 -21.62 -12.45 -2.19
N VAL A 31 -22.86 -11.97 -2.10
CA VAL A 31 -23.39 -10.91 -2.97
C VAL A 31 -23.23 -9.53 -2.32
N LEU A 32 -23.50 -9.43 -1.02
CA LEU A 32 -23.44 -8.17 -0.28
C LEU A 32 -22.04 -7.54 -0.32
N ILE A 33 -20.99 -8.36 -0.09
CA ILE A 33 -19.63 -7.86 0.00
C ILE A 33 -19.16 -7.19 -1.32
N PRO A 34 -19.24 -7.86 -2.48
CA PRO A 34 -18.87 -7.22 -3.74
C PRO A 34 -19.73 -5.99 -4.07
N ILE A 35 -21.03 -6.01 -3.77
CA ILE A 35 -21.90 -4.86 -4.00
C ILE A 35 -21.50 -3.68 -3.11
N ALA A 36 -21.21 -3.92 -1.84
CA ALA A 36 -20.81 -2.86 -0.92
C ALA A 36 -19.53 -2.16 -1.41
N PHE A 37 -18.49 -2.92 -1.79
CA PHE A 37 -17.28 -2.34 -2.32
C PHE A 37 -17.47 -1.69 -3.71
N LEU A 38 -18.38 -2.19 -4.54
CA LEU A 38 -18.74 -1.53 -5.78
C LEU A 38 -19.40 -0.17 -5.50
N LEU A 39 -20.26 -0.10 -4.49
CA LEU A 39 -20.86 1.17 -4.04
C LEU A 39 -19.81 2.15 -3.49
N ASP A 40 -18.79 1.65 -2.78
CA ASP A 40 -17.66 2.49 -2.35
C ASP A 40 -16.95 3.10 -3.55
N VAL A 41 -16.66 2.29 -4.60
CA VAL A 41 -16.01 2.80 -5.83
C VAL A 41 -16.89 3.85 -6.51
N VAL A 42 -18.20 3.63 -6.59
CA VAL A 42 -19.14 4.61 -7.15
C VAL A 42 -19.18 5.88 -6.30
N ALA A 43 -19.21 5.74 -4.97
CA ALA A 43 -19.19 6.88 -4.06
C ALA A 43 -17.87 7.69 -4.18
N MET A 44 -16.73 7.01 -4.27
CA MET A 44 -15.44 7.68 -4.52
C MET A 44 -15.46 8.51 -5.80
N ALA A 45 -16.02 7.94 -6.88
CA ALA A 45 -16.11 8.63 -8.17
C ALA A 45 -17.10 9.81 -8.14
N LEU A 46 -18.24 9.66 -7.43
CA LEU A 46 -19.28 10.70 -7.38
C LEU A 46 -18.91 11.87 -6.45
N PHE A 47 -18.22 11.58 -5.34
CA PHE A 47 -17.87 12.58 -4.32
C PHE A 47 -16.40 13.01 -4.39
N ASP A 48 -15.66 12.56 -5.41
CA ASP A 48 -14.23 12.83 -5.60
C ASP A 48 -13.38 12.51 -4.34
N LEU A 49 -13.69 11.40 -3.68
CA LEU A 49 -12.99 10.98 -2.47
C LEU A 49 -11.63 10.40 -2.84
N GLN A 50 -10.57 10.96 -2.25
CA GLN A 50 -9.19 10.55 -2.51
C GLN A 50 -8.40 10.39 -1.22
N GLY A 51 -7.27 9.67 -1.28
CA GLY A 51 -6.34 9.53 -0.16
C GLY A 51 -7.00 9.01 1.12
N GLY A 52 -6.99 9.81 2.19
CA GLY A 52 -7.51 9.45 3.50
C GLY A 52 -9.02 9.18 3.51
N ASP A 53 -9.79 9.98 2.78
CA ASP A 53 -11.26 9.86 2.74
C ASP A 53 -11.70 8.58 2.03
N ALA A 54 -11.05 8.24 0.91
CA ALA A 54 -11.25 6.97 0.23
C ALA A 54 -10.92 5.78 1.13
N THR A 55 -9.77 5.85 1.83
CA THR A 55 -9.36 4.81 2.78
C THR A 55 -10.33 4.68 3.95
N ALA A 56 -10.84 5.80 4.49
CA ALA A 56 -11.81 5.81 5.57
C ALA A 56 -13.15 5.18 5.14
N LEU A 57 -13.61 5.46 3.92
CA LEU A 57 -14.82 4.86 3.37
C LEU A 57 -14.70 3.33 3.27
N VAL A 58 -13.67 2.83 2.59
CA VAL A 58 -13.43 1.38 2.42
C VAL A 58 -13.19 0.69 3.75
N GLY A 59 -12.43 1.33 4.65
CA GLY A 59 -12.17 0.83 5.99
C GLY A 59 -13.46 0.74 6.82
N GLY A 60 -14.30 1.78 6.78
CA GLY A 60 -15.61 1.82 7.43
C GLY A 60 -16.54 0.74 6.93
N THR A 61 -16.66 0.58 5.62
CA THR A 61 -17.45 -0.49 4.98
C THR A 61 -16.96 -1.87 5.40
N SER A 62 -15.65 -2.10 5.43
CA SER A 62 -15.05 -3.36 5.86
C SER A 62 -15.38 -3.70 7.31
N VAL A 63 -15.25 -2.72 8.22
CA VAL A 63 -15.59 -2.88 9.65
C VAL A 63 -17.09 -3.15 9.83
N PHE A 64 -17.93 -2.45 9.09
CA PHE A 64 -19.38 -2.63 9.14
C PHE A 64 -19.79 -4.03 8.67
N ILE A 65 -19.21 -4.51 7.56
CA ILE A 65 -19.43 -5.87 7.05
C ILE A 65 -18.98 -6.91 8.08
N LEU A 66 -17.77 -6.74 8.65
CA LEU A 66 -17.25 -7.62 9.68
C LEU A 66 -18.21 -7.72 10.88
N LEU A 67 -18.72 -6.59 11.35
CA LEU A 67 -19.65 -6.53 12.47
C LEU A 67 -20.94 -7.30 12.17
N ILE A 68 -21.57 -7.03 11.03
CA ILE A 68 -22.81 -7.72 10.64
C ILE A 68 -22.58 -9.23 10.48
N LEU A 69 -21.47 -9.61 9.86
CA LEU A 69 -21.09 -11.00 9.65
C LEU A 69 -20.90 -11.72 11.00
N CYS A 70 -20.15 -11.12 11.92
CA CYS A 70 -19.92 -11.68 13.25
C CYS A 70 -21.22 -11.78 14.07
N LEU A 71 -22.08 -10.76 14.05
CA LEU A 71 -23.38 -10.78 14.74
C LEU A 71 -24.28 -11.88 14.15
N THR A 72 -24.23 -12.08 12.85
CA THR A 72 -25.04 -13.13 12.18
C THR A 72 -24.51 -14.53 12.49
N ALA A 73 -23.19 -14.71 12.48
CA ALA A 73 -22.54 -16.01 12.70
C ALA A 73 -22.56 -16.43 14.18
N TYR A 74 -22.14 -15.51 15.07
CA TYR A 74 -21.89 -15.82 16.48
C TYR A 74 -23.00 -15.32 17.43
N LYS A 75 -24.03 -14.64 16.91
CA LYS A 75 -25.20 -14.17 17.68
C LYS A 75 -24.78 -13.37 18.94
N LYS A 76 -25.01 -13.95 20.15
CA LYS A 76 -24.70 -13.28 21.44
C LYS A 76 -23.20 -12.98 21.62
N LYS A 77 -22.31 -13.76 21.01
CA LYS A 77 -20.85 -13.56 21.04
C LYS A 77 -20.32 -12.76 19.85
N GLY A 78 -21.22 -12.23 19.02
CA GLY A 78 -20.84 -11.55 17.78
C GLY A 78 -19.93 -10.34 17.97
N LEU A 79 -20.17 -9.52 18.99
CA LEU A 79 -19.33 -8.38 19.31
C LEU A 79 -17.94 -8.79 19.80
N GLU A 80 -17.87 -9.78 20.67
CA GLU A 80 -16.61 -10.33 21.17
C GLU A 80 -15.77 -10.89 20.00
N GLN A 81 -16.39 -11.67 19.13
CA GLN A 81 -15.70 -12.23 17.96
C GLN A 81 -15.30 -11.16 16.95
N SER A 82 -16.13 -10.14 16.76
CA SER A 82 -15.77 -8.99 15.92
C SER A 82 -14.50 -8.31 16.42
N THR A 83 -14.40 -8.09 17.75
CA THR A 83 -13.20 -7.53 18.38
C THR A 83 -11.98 -8.44 18.19
N ASN A 84 -12.15 -9.75 18.36
CA ASN A 84 -11.06 -10.71 18.15
C ASN A 84 -10.54 -10.71 16.71
N TYR A 85 -11.45 -10.68 15.72
CA TYR A 85 -11.05 -10.57 14.30
C TYR A 85 -10.38 -9.22 14.01
N PHE A 86 -10.83 -8.16 14.64
CA PHE A 86 -10.21 -6.84 14.51
C PHE A 86 -8.78 -6.85 15.03
N ILE A 87 -8.55 -7.43 16.21
CA ILE A 87 -7.21 -7.59 16.80
C ILE A 87 -6.32 -8.45 15.89
N LYS A 88 -6.82 -9.59 15.41
CA LYS A 88 -6.09 -10.45 14.47
C LYS A 88 -5.72 -9.68 13.18
N GLY A 89 -6.65 -8.87 12.66
CA GLY A 89 -6.41 -8.02 11.50
C GLY A 89 -5.31 -6.98 11.73
N PHE A 90 -5.30 -6.31 12.88
CA PHE A 90 -4.22 -5.40 13.26
C PHE A 90 -2.88 -6.11 13.42
N GLN A 91 -2.84 -7.25 14.08
CA GLN A 91 -1.63 -8.06 14.23
C GLN A 91 -1.07 -8.46 12.86
N PHE A 92 -1.93 -8.90 11.94
CA PHE A 92 -1.55 -9.18 10.57
C PHE A 92 -1.01 -7.93 9.86
N GLY A 93 -1.71 -6.80 9.96
CA GLY A 93 -1.28 -5.53 9.39
C GLY A 93 0.11 -5.12 9.89
N PHE A 94 0.35 -5.17 11.19
CA PHE A 94 1.67 -4.85 11.75
C PHE A 94 2.75 -5.86 11.35
N ARG A 95 2.42 -7.14 11.23
CA ARG A 95 3.37 -8.15 10.78
C ARG A 95 3.80 -7.92 9.33
N VAL A 96 2.85 -7.58 8.44
CA VAL A 96 3.11 -7.35 7.01
C VAL A 96 3.76 -5.99 6.77
N PHE A 97 3.20 -4.92 7.36
CA PHE A 97 3.65 -3.55 7.11
C PHE A 97 4.71 -3.05 8.09
N GLY A 98 4.97 -3.76 9.18
CA GLY A 98 5.97 -3.38 10.17
C GLY A 98 7.35 -3.10 9.56
N PRO A 99 7.89 -3.95 8.69
CA PRO A 99 9.16 -3.69 8.02
C PRO A 99 9.13 -2.48 7.07
N VAL A 100 7.96 -2.15 6.51
CA VAL A 100 7.79 -1.03 5.58
C VAL A 100 7.77 0.31 6.31
N ILE A 101 7.33 0.35 7.59
CA ILE A 101 7.25 1.59 8.37
C ILE A 101 8.59 2.33 8.46
N PRO A 102 9.72 1.71 8.87
CA PRO A 102 11.00 2.40 8.92
C PRO A 102 11.50 2.82 7.54
N ILE A 103 11.21 2.06 6.49
CA ILE A 103 11.57 2.40 5.11
C ILE A 103 10.78 3.63 4.67
N ALA A 104 9.47 3.62 4.85
CA ALA A 104 8.61 4.76 4.53
C ALA A 104 8.99 6.00 5.36
N ALA A 105 9.31 5.83 6.65
CA ALA A 105 9.77 6.90 7.52
C ALA A 105 11.10 7.51 7.03
N PHE A 106 12.04 6.68 6.58
CA PHE A 106 13.29 7.16 6.00
C PHE A 106 13.05 8.03 4.76
N PHE A 107 12.22 7.57 3.83
CA PHE A 107 11.91 8.35 2.63
C PHE A 107 11.11 9.61 2.96
N TYR A 108 10.15 9.54 3.89
CA TYR A 108 9.38 10.70 4.32
C TYR A 108 10.26 11.76 5.00
N LEU A 109 11.17 11.34 5.90
CA LEU A 109 12.14 12.24 6.53
C LEU A 109 13.18 12.76 5.53
N GLY A 110 13.47 12.00 4.48
CA GLY A 110 14.36 12.43 3.39
C GLY A 110 13.74 13.45 2.44
N ASP A 111 12.46 13.74 2.59
CA ASP A 111 11.67 14.69 1.80
C ASP A 111 11.00 15.74 2.72
N SER A 112 9.81 16.13 2.41
CA SER A 112 9.02 17.18 3.11
C SER A 112 8.78 16.92 4.60
N GLY A 113 8.75 15.67 5.02
CA GLY A 113 8.56 15.29 6.42
C GLY A 113 9.64 15.80 7.37
N PHE A 114 10.86 16.01 6.88
CA PHE A 114 11.92 16.59 7.68
C PHE A 114 11.55 17.99 8.19
N PHE A 115 11.08 18.85 7.29
CA PHE A 115 10.66 20.20 7.65
C PHE A 115 9.47 20.23 8.61
N THR A 116 8.56 19.26 8.44
CA THR A 116 7.35 19.16 9.28
C THR A 116 7.67 18.73 10.72
N ILE A 117 8.63 17.81 10.90
CA ILE A 117 8.91 17.21 12.19
C ILE A 117 10.07 17.88 12.90
N ILE A 118 11.15 18.20 12.19
CA ILE A 118 12.43 18.68 12.77
C ILE A 118 12.52 20.21 12.65
N GLY A 119 11.88 20.79 11.65
CA GLY A 119 11.95 22.22 11.35
C GLY A 119 12.99 22.55 10.28
N ASN A 120 13.20 23.84 10.04
CA ASN A 120 14.01 24.34 8.91
C ASN A 120 15.50 24.40 9.28
N TYR A 121 16.13 23.25 9.41
CA TYR A 121 17.57 23.12 9.75
C TYR A 121 18.45 22.65 8.59
N LEU A 122 17.87 22.40 7.42
CA LEU A 122 18.64 22.04 6.24
C LEU A 122 19.28 23.30 5.60
N PRO A 123 20.41 23.16 4.88
CA PRO A 123 20.97 24.22 4.06
C PRO A 123 19.94 24.75 3.07
N GLU A 124 19.98 26.05 2.73
CA GLU A 124 19.00 26.70 1.84
C GLU A 124 18.86 26.03 0.47
N ALA A 125 19.90 25.32 0.00
CA ALA A 125 19.87 24.60 -1.28
C ALA A 125 19.35 23.17 -1.17
N SER A 126 19.08 22.66 0.02
CA SER A 126 18.62 21.29 0.25
C SER A 126 17.12 21.25 0.50
N HIS A 127 16.45 20.33 -0.16
CA HIS A 127 15.03 20.04 0.05
C HIS A 127 14.81 18.65 0.67
N GLY A 128 15.86 18.09 1.28
CA GLY A 128 15.87 16.75 1.86
C GLY A 128 16.69 15.76 1.03
N ILE A 129 17.24 14.74 1.72
CA ILE A 129 18.20 13.78 1.13
C ILE A 129 17.63 13.08 -0.10
N VAL A 130 16.37 12.68 -0.07
CA VAL A 130 15.72 11.96 -1.18
C VAL A 130 15.55 12.88 -2.38
N ASN A 131 15.15 14.12 -2.13
CA ASN A 131 14.98 15.12 -3.18
C ASN A 131 16.33 15.53 -3.79
N ASP A 132 17.34 15.75 -2.95
CA ASP A 132 18.70 16.09 -3.39
C ASP A 132 19.34 14.97 -4.21
N LEU A 133 19.11 13.70 -3.82
CA LEU A 133 19.48 12.52 -4.62
C LEU A 133 18.75 12.51 -5.97
N GLY A 134 17.47 12.82 -5.99
CA GLY A 134 16.68 12.90 -7.20
C GLY A 134 17.21 14.00 -8.14
N VAL A 135 17.51 15.19 -7.61
CA VAL A 135 18.13 16.29 -8.38
C VAL A 135 19.51 15.88 -8.92
N GLY A 136 20.31 15.18 -8.10
CA GLY A 136 21.60 14.66 -8.51
C GLY A 136 21.48 13.62 -9.63
N LEU A 137 20.53 12.71 -9.56
CA LEU A 137 20.22 11.74 -10.61
C LEU A 137 19.71 12.44 -11.89
N ALA A 138 18.85 13.43 -11.75
CA ALA A 138 18.33 14.20 -12.88
C ALA A 138 19.43 14.97 -13.64
N ALA A 139 20.49 15.39 -12.95
CA ALA A 139 21.63 16.03 -13.58
C ALA A 139 22.48 15.07 -14.44
N LEU A 140 22.40 13.74 -14.17
CA LEU A 140 23.14 12.71 -14.89
C LEU A 140 22.33 12.08 -16.02
N VAL A 141 21.01 12.21 -16.00
CA VAL A 141 20.07 11.54 -16.92
C VAL A 141 19.33 12.61 -17.73
N PRO A 142 19.27 12.49 -19.08
CA PRO A 142 18.49 13.41 -19.90
C PRO A 142 17.02 13.40 -19.50
N LEU A 143 16.44 14.56 -19.20
CA LEU A 143 15.06 14.71 -18.75
C LEU A 143 14.08 14.69 -19.93
N THR A 144 14.00 13.57 -20.64
CA THR A 144 13.03 13.33 -21.71
C THR A 144 11.93 12.36 -21.25
N LYS A 145 10.77 12.39 -21.92
CA LYS A 145 9.62 11.52 -21.58
C LYS A 145 9.97 10.04 -21.61
N GLU A 146 10.71 9.62 -22.62
CA GLU A 146 11.12 8.24 -22.85
C GLU A 146 12.04 7.75 -21.72
N ILE A 147 13.02 8.56 -21.37
CA ILE A 147 13.97 8.25 -20.30
C ILE A 147 13.26 8.28 -18.94
N ALA A 148 12.35 9.21 -18.71
CA ALA A 148 11.53 9.25 -17.49
C ALA A 148 10.74 7.94 -17.29
N VAL A 149 10.08 7.46 -18.34
CA VAL A 149 9.31 6.20 -18.29
C VAL A 149 10.23 5.03 -17.95
N VAL A 150 11.34 4.85 -18.66
CA VAL A 150 12.28 3.74 -18.43
C VAL A 150 12.89 3.82 -17.03
N THR A 151 13.28 5.02 -16.58
CA THR A 151 13.87 5.23 -15.25
C THR A 151 12.87 4.90 -14.16
N LEU A 152 11.65 5.41 -14.24
CA LEU A 152 10.62 5.17 -13.21
C LEU A 152 10.16 3.73 -13.18
N MET A 153 9.99 3.09 -14.32
CA MET A 153 9.69 1.66 -14.37
C MET A 153 10.85 0.82 -13.83
N GLY A 154 12.09 1.17 -14.14
CA GLY A 154 13.28 0.49 -13.62
C GLY A 154 13.42 0.64 -12.11
N VAL A 155 13.30 1.87 -11.59
CA VAL A 155 13.34 2.14 -10.14
C VAL A 155 12.18 1.45 -9.43
N GLY A 156 10.97 1.54 -9.98
CA GLY A 156 9.81 0.86 -9.44
C GLY A 156 10.02 -0.66 -9.38
N ALA A 157 10.50 -1.26 -10.46
CA ALA A 157 10.81 -2.69 -10.50
C ALA A 157 11.85 -3.09 -9.44
N LEU A 158 12.93 -2.31 -9.29
CA LEU A 158 13.98 -2.55 -8.31
C LEU A 158 13.42 -2.45 -6.87
N THR A 159 12.62 -1.43 -6.58
CA THR A 159 12.01 -1.27 -5.26
C THR A 159 10.97 -2.35 -4.96
N GLY A 160 10.30 -2.88 -5.99
CA GLY A 160 9.36 -3.99 -5.85
C GLY A 160 10.01 -5.33 -5.50
N LEU A 161 11.33 -5.45 -5.63
CA LEU A 161 12.07 -6.68 -5.27
C LEU A 161 12.01 -7.03 -3.77
N ASP A 162 11.62 -6.10 -2.91
CA ASP A 162 11.40 -6.37 -1.49
C ASP A 162 10.10 -7.16 -1.19
N GLY A 163 9.29 -7.41 -2.21
CA GLY A 163 8.03 -8.16 -2.12
C GLY A 163 6.85 -7.36 -1.56
N SER A 164 7.03 -6.08 -1.16
CA SER A 164 5.95 -5.28 -0.56
C SER A 164 5.19 -4.44 -1.59
N GLY A 165 5.84 -4.02 -2.65
CA GLY A 165 5.31 -3.06 -3.63
C GLY A 165 5.07 -1.64 -3.08
N PHE A 166 5.27 -1.43 -1.77
CA PHE A 166 5.03 -0.16 -1.08
C PHE A 166 6.30 0.63 -0.79
N SER A 167 7.44 -0.04 -0.65
CA SER A 167 8.72 0.58 -0.29
C SER A 167 9.18 1.64 -1.30
N GLY A 168 8.84 1.46 -2.55
CA GLY A 168 9.20 2.38 -3.64
C GLY A 168 8.31 3.59 -3.81
N ILE A 169 7.17 3.70 -3.11
CA ILE A 169 6.17 4.76 -3.35
C ILE A 169 6.79 6.15 -3.23
N SER A 170 7.50 6.42 -2.14
CA SER A 170 8.12 7.72 -1.90
C SER A 170 9.23 8.03 -2.89
N LEU A 171 10.11 7.07 -3.19
CA LEU A 171 11.21 7.26 -4.14
C LEU A 171 10.70 7.46 -5.57
N VAL A 172 9.76 6.63 -6.01
CA VAL A 172 9.12 6.76 -7.32
C VAL A 172 8.36 8.08 -7.43
N GLY A 173 7.69 8.51 -6.35
CA GLY A 173 6.99 9.78 -6.28
C GLY A 173 7.93 10.97 -6.43
N SER A 174 9.05 10.97 -5.70
CA SER A 174 10.06 12.05 -5.75
C SER A 174 10.71 12.15 -7.14
N ILE A 175 11.13 11.01 -7.71
CA ILE A 175 11.72 10.99 -9.06
C ILE A 175 10.67 11.38 -10.11
N GLY A 176 9.42 10.89 -9.99
CA GLY A 176 8.32 11.26 -10.87
C GLY A 176 8.01 12.74 -10.84
N GLY A 177 8.07 13.37 -9.65
CA GLY A 177 7.93 14.81 -9.48
C GLY A 177 9.00 15.60 -10.19
N LEU A 178 10.27 15.18 -10.11
CA LEU A 178 11.38 15.83 -10.79
C LEU A 178 11.26 15.78 -12.32
N PHE A 179 10.99 14.60 -12.87
CA PHE A 179 10.79 14.45 -14.31
C PHE A 179 9.54 15.20 -14.78
N GLY A 180 8.43 15.13 -14.06
CA GLY A 180 7.20 15.82 -14.40
C GLY A 180 7.37 17.34 -14.41
N THR A 181 8.09 17.89 -13.44
CA THR A 181 8.44 19.31 -13.40
C THR A 181 9.32 19.71 -14.58
N ALA A 182 10.32 18.92 -14.92
CA ALA A 182 11.23 19.20 -16.02
C ALA A 182 10.58 19.07 -17.42
N ILE A 183 9.63 18.13 -17.56
CA ILE A 183 8.90 17.90 -18.82
C ILE A 183 7.71 18.85 -18.96
N GLY A 184 7.27 19.45 -17.85
CA GLY A 184 6.14 20.40 -17.80
C GLY A 184 4.77 19.74 -17.70
N ASP A 185 4.69 18.40 -17.65
CA ASP A 185 3.45 17.64 -17.51
C ASP A 185 3.72 16.16 -17.17
N GLY A 186 2.69 15.47 -16.71
CA GLY A 186 2.72 14.02 -16.58
C GLY A 186 3.29 13.44 -15.29
N THR A 187 3.53 14.23 -14.24
CA THR A 187 4.02 13.77 -12.92
C THR A 187 3.20 12.60 -12.39
N ALA A 188 1.88 12.72 -12.39
CA ALA A 188 0.99 11.67 -11.89
C ALA A 188 1.10 10.38 -12.71
N THR A 189 1.15 10.50 -14.03
CA THR A 189 1.30 9.34 -14.94
C THR A 189 2.64 8.65 -14.75
N LEU A 190 3.72 9.42 -14.65
CA LEU A 190 5.06 8.89 -14.45
C LEU A 190 5.19 8.17 -13.10
N THR A 191 4.66 8.78 -12.04
CA THR A 191 4.63 8.16 -10.71
C THR A 191 3.80 6.88 -10.71
N ALA A 192 2.63 6.88 -11.36
CA ALA A 192 1.80 5.70 -11.50
C ALA A 192 2.49 4.56 -12.24
N LEU A 193 3.23 4.85 -13.31
CA LEU A 193 4.00 3.84 -14.05
C LEU A 193 5.06 3.16 -13.17
N GLY A 194 5.79 3.93 -12.38
CA GLY A 194 6.77 3.39 -11.45
C GLY A 194 6.12 2.55 -10.35
N GLN A 195 4.99 2.99 -9.81
CA GLN A 195 4.25 2.21 -8.81
C GLN A 195 3.67 0.92 -9.38
N ILE A 196 3.13 0.95 -10.61
CA ILE A 196 2.65 -0.26 -11.29
C ILE A 196 3.79 -1.26 -11.45
N ALA A 197 4.98 -0.81 -11.86
CA ALA A 197 6.14 -1.67 -11.97
C ALA A 197 6.57 -2.26 -10.62
N ALA A 198 6.54 -1.47 -9.53
CA ALA A 198 6.84 -1.93 -8.19
C ALA A 198 5.86 -3.00 -7.70
N ILE A 199 4.56 -2.74 -7.87
CA ILE A 199 3.50 -3.67 -7.47
C ILE A 199 3.57 -4.95 -8.29
N TRP A 200 3.81 -4.85 -9.60
CA TRP A 200 3.93 -6.02 -10.46
C TRP A 200 5.08 -6.92 -10.02
N VAL A 201 6.24 -6.34 -9.82
CA VAL A 201 7.42 -7.08 -9.37
C VAL A 201 7.22 -7.61 -7.94
N GLY A 202 6.76 -6.78 -7.02
CA GLY A 202 6.51 -7.14 -5.63
C GLY A 202 5.40 -8.18 -5.45
N GLY A 203 4.38 -8.17 -6.32
CA GLY A 203 3.30 -9.17 -6.31
C GLY A 203 3.70 -10.55 -6.85
N GLY A 204 4.94 -10.72 -7.33
CA GLY A 204 5.44 -12.00 -7.81
C GLY A 204 4.74 -12.53 -9.06
N THR A 205 4.09 -11.67 -9.85
CA THR A 205 3.30 -12.10 -11.01
C THR A 205 4.14 -12.64 -12.16
N LEU A 206 5.37 -12.15 -12.34
CA LEU A 206 6.33 -12.65 -13.32
C LEU A 206 7.34 -13.61 -12.70
N ILE A 207 7.80 -13.31 -11.50
CA ILE A 207 8.78 -14.09 -10.76
C ILE A 207 8.21 -14.31 -9.36
N PRO A 208 7.71 -15.50 -9.03
CA PRO A 208 7.00 -15.77 -7.78
C PRO A 208 7.98 -15.98 -6.60
N TRP A 209 8.74 -14.95 -6.23
CA TRP A 209 9.61 -15.01 -5.05
C TRP A 209 8.91 -14.60 -3.76
N ALA A 210 7.78 -13.93 -3.87
CA ALA A 210 7.00 -13.45 -2.73
C ALA A 210 5.88 -14.43 -2.27
N LEU A 211 5.81 -15.62 -2.90
CA LEU A 211 4.85 -16.68 -2.56
C LEU A 211 5.42 -17.62 -1.51
#